data_a5baf5a7936145f13f52c9f482a41851
#
_entry.id   a5baf5a7936145f13f52c9f482a41851
#
_cell.length_a   1.000
_cell.length_b   1.000
_cell.length_c   1.000
_cell.angle_alpha   90.00
_cell.angle_beta   90.00
_cell.angle_gamma   90.00
#
_symmetry.space_group_name_H-M   'P 1'
#
loop_
_entity.id
_entity.type
_entity.pdbx_description
1 polymer ?
#
loop_
_entity_poly.entity_id
_entity_poly.type
_entity_poly.pdbx_seq_one_letter_code
_entity_poly.pdbx_strand_id
1 'polypeptide(L)'
;MNETANNIMCGRYVVKNPVTKTNKLVKSAIQVENSENYNAHPYQKLPVIKKYKNGNTLENLQWGLVPSWAKDKDFKALINARLETIDEKVSFKKLIKNNRCVAVADGFYEWKREEKEKTPHYFIREDTNPIYFAGIFENDQFCLITEEAKENINEIHHRQPVILNQADINCYLNLELKGSAFLKERKIPNLIFHEVSKDVNKPTNNSASLIQKV
;
A
#
# COMPACT_ATOMS: atom_id res chain seq x y z
N MET A 1 26.14 -1.52 16.09
CA MET A 1 24.90 -2.00 16.76
C MET A 1 23.75 -1.78 15.77
N ASN A 2 23.12 -2.86 15.36
CA ASN A 2 22.23 -2.88 14.17
C ASN A 2 20.84 -2.33 14.48
N GLU A 3 20.60 -1.05 14.22
CA GLU A 3 19.24 -0.44 14.26
C GLU A 3 18.41 -0.62 12.98
N THR A 4 18.86 -1.41 12.01
CA THR A 4 18.29 -1.44 10.66
C THR A 4 17.21 -2.51 10.40
N ALA A 5 16.85 -3.34 11.37
CA ALA A 5 15.93 -4.47 11.15
C ALA A 5 14.46 -4.23 11.60
N ASN A 6 14.10 -3.06 12.18
CA ASN A 6 12.88 -2.94 12.97
C ASN A 6 11.87 -1.85 12.54
N ASN A 7 12.02 -1.23 11.38
CA ASN A 7 11.11 -0.16 10.93
C ASN A 7 10.45 -0.45 9.56
N ILE A 8 10.06 -1.69 9.31
CA ILE A 8 9.17 -1.97 8.17
C ILE A 8 7.78 -1.53 8.57
N MET A 9 7.35 -0.38 8.06
CA MET A 9 6.03 0.20 8.24
C MET A 9 5.12 -0.27 7.10
N CYS A 10 3.84 -0.52 7.40
CA CYS A 10 2.84 -0.88 6.38
C CYS A 10 3.35 -1.97 5.43
N GLY A 11 3.86 -3.07 6.00
CA GLY A 11 4.51 -4.13 5.26
C GLY A 11 3.62 -5.34 4.98
N ARG A 12 2.33 -5.27 5.28
CA ARG A 12 1.38 -6.37 5.09
C ARG A 12 -0.03 -5.89 4.81
N TYR A 13 -0.69 -6.50 3.83
CA TYR A 13 -2.09 -6.24 3.59
C TYR A 13 -2.81 -7.47 3.02
N VAL A 14 -4.12 -7.37 2.94
CA VAL A 14 -5.00 -8.39 2.36
C VAL A 14 -5.52 -7.88 1.03
N VAL A 15 -5.51 -8.73 0.01
CA VAL A 15 -6.16 -8.46 -1.28
C VAL A 15 -6.90 -9.69 -1.75
N LYS A 16 -8.20 -9.53 -2.02
CA LYS A 16 -9.09 -10.59 -2.49
C LYS A 16 -9.85 -10.13 -3.71
N ASN A 17 -9.94 -10.99 -4.72
CA ASN A 17 -10.74 -10.76 -5.93
C ASN A 17 -10.51 -9.36 -6.57
N PRO A 18 -9.25 -8.95 -6.84
CA PRO A 18 -8.93 -7.59 -7.27
C PRO A 18 -9.60 -7.19 -8.59
N VAL A 19 -9.77 -8.12 -9.51
CA VAL A 19 -10.43 -7.85 -10.81
C VAL A 19 -11.90 -7.47 -10.60
N THR A 20 -12.63 -8.24 -9.79
CA THR A 20 -14.03 -7.96 -9.47
C THR A 20 -14.19 -6.62 -8.76
N LYS A 21 -13.31 -6.32 -7.80
CA LYS A 21 -13.38 -5.08 -7.01
C LYS A 21 -13.06 -3.81 -7.80
N THR A 22 -12.30 -3.95 -8.87
CA THR A 22 -11.86 -2.81 -9.68
C THR A 22 -12.59 -2.67 -11.01
N ASN A 23 -13.53 -3.55 -11.33
CA ASN A 23 -14.22 -3.60 -12.63
C ASN A 23 -14.87 -2.26 -13.04
N LYS A 24 -15.30 -1.43 -12.08
CA LYS A 24 -15.84 -0.08 -12.34
C LYS A 24 -14.77 1.02 -12.45
N LEU A 25 -13.52 0.71 -12.10
CA LEU A 25 -12.41 1.65 -12.03
C LEU A 25 -11.44 1.51 -13.19
N VAL A 26 -11.37 0.32 -13.78
CA VAL A 26 -10.41 -0.03 -14.83
C VAL A 26 -11.14 -0.49 -16.08
N LYS A 27 -10.54 -0.22 -17.24
CA LYS A 27 -11.04 -0.69 -18.54
C LYS A 27 -10.55 -2.09 -18.88
N SER A 28 -9.45 -2.52 -18.28
CA SER A 28 -8.85 -3.83 -18.53
C SER A 28 -8.03 -4.30 -17.32
N ALA A 29 -7.90 -5.62 -17.18
CA ALA A 29 -6.96 -6.28 -16.29
C ALA A 29 -5.93 -7.02 -17.15
N ILE A 30 -4.65 -6.73 -16.97
CA ILE A 30 -3.55 -7.29 -17.75
C ILE A 30 -2.84 -8.33 -16.88
N GLN A 31 -3.00 -9.61 -17.21
CA GLN A 31 -2.39 -10.72 -16.47
C GLN A 31 -2.68 -10.70 -14.97
N VAL A 32 -3.86 -10.21 -14.59
CA VAL A 32 -4.36 -10.25 -13.21
C VAL A 32 -5.61 -11.11 -13.17
N GLU A 33 -5.62 -12.04 -12.25
CA GLU A 33 -6.74 -12.92 -11.96
C GLU A 33 -7.34 -12.61 -10.60
N ASN A 34 -8.59 -13.05 -10.38
CA ASN A 34 -9.16 -13.04 -9.05
C ASN A 34 -8.46 -14.11 -8.21
N SER A 35 -7.87 -13.66 -7.12
CA SER A 35 -7.16 -14.50 -6.16
C SER A 35 -7.41 -13.97 -4.76
N GLU A 36 -7.06 -14.77 -3.76
CA GLU A 36 -7.12 -14.36 -2.37
C GLU A 36 -5.73 -14.46 -1.75
N ASN A 37 -5.21 -13.29 -1.34
CA ASN A 37 -3.97 -13.20 -0.62
C ASN A 37 -4.23 -12.49 0.73
N TYR A 38 -4.27 -13.29 1.78
CA TYR A 38 -4.52 -12.81 3.15
C TYR A 38 -3.26 -12.30 3.84
N ASN A 39 -2.10 -12.40 3.19
CA ASN A 39 -0.81 -12.01 3.79
C ASN A 39 0.15 -11.45 2.74
N ALA A 40 -0.35 -10.54 1.90
CA ALA A 40 0.46 -9.87 0.89
C ALA A 40 1.60 -9.11 1.55
N HIS A 41 2.82 -9.30 1.05
CA HIS A 41 4.03 -8.77 1.65
C HIS A 41 5.03 -8.28 0.57
N PRO A 42 6.05 -7.49 0.92
CA PRO A 42 7.08 -7.05 -0.02
C PRO A 42 7.69 -8.19 -0.84
N TYR A 43 8.12 -7.86 -2.04
CA TYR A 43 8.69 -8.73 -3.07
C TYR A 43 7.69 -9.62 -3.82
N GLN A 44 6.42 -9.62 -3.44
CA GLN A 44 5.36 -10.26 -4.24
C GLN A 44 4.91 -9.34 -5.38
N LYS A 45 4.44 -9.96 -6.48
CA LYS A 45 3.70 -9.26 -7.54
C LYS A 45 2.24 -9.11 -7.10
N LEU A 46 1.78 -7.87 -7.03
CA LEU A 46 0.48 -7.52 -6.45
C LEU A 46 -0.27 -6.55 -7.37
N PRO A 47 -1.62 -6.60 -7.38
CA PRO A 47 -2.43 -5.80 -8.29
C PRO A 47 -2.39 -4.31 -7.95
N VAL A 48 -2.08 -3.51 -8.96
CA VAL A 48 -2.12 -2.05 -8.90
C VAL A 48 -2.88 -1.46 -10.07
N ILE A 49 -3.58 -0.36 -9.85
CA ILE A 49 -4.24 0.42 -10.88
C ILE A 49 -3.24 1.46 -11.39
N LYS A 50 -3.08 1.53 -12.71
CA LYS A 50 -2.29 2.54 -13.42
C LYS A 50 -3.11 3.24 -14.47
N LYS A 51 -2.77 4.49 -14.79
CA LYS A 51 -3.39 5.22 -15.90
C LYS A 51 -2.65 4.95 -17.20
N TYR A 52 -3.41 4.63 -18.24
CA TYR A 52 -2.98 4.58 -19.63
C TYR A 52 -3.75 5.57 -20.49
N LYS A 53 -3.32 5.73 -21.77
CA LYS A 53 -3.98 6.65 -22.71
C LYS A 53 -5.49 6.43 -22.82
N ASN A 54 -5.94 5.17 -22.76
CA ASN A 54 -7.33 4.77 -22.97
C ASN A 54 -8.12 4.54 -21.65
N GLY A 55 -7.56 4.91 -20.50
CA GLY A 55 -8.20 4.73 -19.19
C GLY A 55 -7.31 3.97 -18.21
N ASN A 56 -7.84 3.63 -17.06
CA ASN A 56 -7.09 2.91 -16.05
C ASN A 56 -7.01 1.41 -16.41
N THR A 57 -5.91 0.76 -16.04
CA THR A 57 -5.71 -0.68 -16.12
C THR A 57 -5.28 -1.25 -14.77
N LEU A 58 -5.62 -2.51 -14.53
CA LEU A 58 -5.13 -3.30 -13.40
C LEU A 58 -3.98 -4.18 -13.88
N GLU A 59 -2.85 -4.13 -13.20
CA GLU A 59 -1.64 -4.90 -13.53
C GLU A 59 -0.97 -5.40 -12.25
N ASN A 60 -0.20 -6.49 -12.36
CA ASN A 60 0.65 -6.97 -11.27
C ASN A 60 2.02 -6.31 -11.33
N LEU A 61 2.38 -5.53 -10.30
CA LEU A 61 3.73 -5.01 -10.10
C LEU A 61 4.36 -5.61 -8.83
N GLN A 62 5.69 -5.72 -8.80
CA GLN A 62 6.42 -6.17 -7.63
C GLN A 62 6.43 -5.07 -6.55
N TRP A 63 6.01 -5.42 -5.34
CA TRP A 63 6.11 -4.50 -4.21
C TRP A 63 7.54 -4.45 -3.68
N GLY A 64 8.19 -3.32 -3.86
CA GLY A 64 9.59 -3.09 -3.53
C GLY A 64 10.33 -2.49 -4.71
N LEU A 65 10.49 -1.18 -4.69
CA LEU A 65 11.06 -0.38 -5.77
C LEU A 65 12.57 -0.23 -5.60
N VAL A 66 13.32 -0.62 -6.61
CA VAL A 66 14.75 -0.32 -6.75
C VAL A 66 14.89 0.79 -7.80
N PRO A 67 15.30 2.00 -7.39
CA PRO A 67 15.43 3.11 -8.33
C PRO A 67 16.41 2.79 -9.46
N SER A 68 16.10 3.20 -10.68
CA SER A 68 16.92 2.93 -11.87
C SER A 68 18.37 3.46 -11.79
N TRP A 69 18.61 4.45 -10.94
CA TRP A 69 19.94 4.99 -10.68
C TRP A 69 20.75 4.17 -9.65
N ALA A 70 20.12 3.28 -8.89
CA ALA A 70 20.80 2.44 -7.90
C ALA A 70 21.61 1.35 -8.62
N LYS A 71 22.92 1.51 -8.63
CA LYS A 71 23.86 0.59 -9.30
C LYS A 71 24.28 -0.57 -8.40
N ASP A 72 24.11 -0.44 -7.10
CA ASP A 72 24.48 -1.44 -6.12
C ASP A 72 23.49 -2.61 -6.18
N LYS A 73 24.01 -3.83 -6.36
CA LYS A 73 23.23 -5.07 -6.40
C LYS A 73 22.59 -5.40 -5.05
N ASP A 74 23.18 -4.89 -3.97
CA ASP A 74 22.70 -5.09 -2.59
C ASP A 74 21.75 -3.96 -2.13
N PHE A 75 21.34 -3.08 -3.03
CA PHE A 75 20.39 -2.01 -2.72
C PHE A 75 19.08 -2.60 -2.22
N LYS A 76 18.73 -2.29 -0.98
CA LYS A 76 17.45 -2.74 -0.40
C LYS A 76 16.28 -2.05 -1.07
N ALA A 77 15.37 -2.83 -1.63
CA ALA A 77 14.18 -2.31 -2.28
C ALA A 77 13.36 -1.42 -1.32
N LEU A 78 12.92 -0.30 -1.84
CA LEU A 78 12.12 0.68 -1.11
C LEU A 78 10.64 0.25 -1.16
N ILE A 79 10.12 -0.21 -0.05
CA ILE A 79 8.72 -0.66 0.04
C ILE A 79 7.75 0.49 0.33
N ASN A 80 8.25 1.59 0.92
CA ASN A 80 7.48 2.78 1.27
C ASN A 80 8.19 4.08 0.90
N ALA A 81 7.40 5.10 0.57
CA ALA A 81 7.82 6.48 0.36
C ALA A 81 7.06 7.41 1.31
N ARG A 82 7.74 8.25 2.08
CA ARG A 82 7.08 9.20 3.00
C ARG A 82 6.50 10.39 2.24
N LEU A 83 5.21 10.67 2.43
CA LEU A 83 4.51 11.79 1.79
C LEU A 83 5.17 13.14 2.13
N GLU A 84 5.66 13.28 3.35
CA GLU A 84 6.27 14.51 3.85
C GLU A 84 7.51 14.94 3.06
N THR A 85 8.26 13.96 2.53
CA THR A 85 9.53 14.20 1.81
C THR A 85 9.54 13.69 0.37
N ILE A 86 8.39 13.27 -0.16
CA ILE A 86 8.30 12.61 -1.48
C ILE A 86 8.72 13.52 -2.65
N ASP A 87 8.48 14.84 -2.52
CA ASP A 87 8.84 15.85 -3.52
C ASP A 87 10.35 16.16 -3.54
N GLU A 88 11.09 15.80 -2.48
CA GLU A 88 12.49 16.16 -2.28
C GLU A 88 13.43 14.97 -2.58
N LYS A 89 13.06 13.79 -2.11
CA LYS A 89 13.90 12.58 -2.22
C LYS A 89 14.15 12.18 -3.67
N VAL A 90 15.43 12.00 -4.02
CA VAL A 90 15.87 11.66 -5.38
C VAL A 90 15.16 10.41 -5.92
N SER A 91 14.93 9.43 -5.08
CA SER A 91 14.24 8.18 -5.44
C SER A 91 12.77 8.38 -5.81
N PHE A 92 12.11 9.46 -5.37
CA PHE A 92 10.65 9.58 -5.44
C PHE A 92 10.14 10.82 -6.19
N LYS A 93 10.90 11.93 -6.18
CA LYS A 93 10.45 13.23 -6.71
C LYS A 93 10.04 13.23 -8.18
N LYS A 94 10.64 12.36 -9.01
CA LYS A 94 10.23 12.18 -10.41
C LYS A 94 9.01 11.28 -10.51
N LEU A 95 8.95 10.24 -9.68
CA LEU A 95 7.88 9.25 -9.72
C LEU A 95 6.54 9.81 -9.26
N ILE A 96 6.51 10.60 -8.20
CA ILE A 96 5.25 11.24 -7.75
C ILE A 96 4.69 12.22 -8.79
N LYS A 97 5.51 12.74 -9.69
CA LYS A 97 5.06 13.59 -10.80
C LYS A 97 4.51 12.76 -11.97
N ASN A 98 5.17 11.66 -12.32
CA ASN A 98 4.98 11.00 -13.62
C ASN A 98 4.49 9.55 -13.54
N ASN A 99 4.67 8.87 -12.39
CA ASN A 99 4.51 7.42 -12.28
C ASN A 99 3.72 7.07 -11.01
N ARG A 100 2.41 7.38 -11.02
CA ARG A 100 1.50 7.08 -9.90
C ARG A 100 0.72 5.81 -10.16
N CYS A 101 0.54 5.03 -9.11
CA CYS A 101 -0.31 3.84 -9.11
C CYS A 101 -1.14 3.78 -7.83
N VAL A 102 -2.13 2.89 -7.83
CA VAL A 102 -2.98 2.66 -6.67
C VAL A 102 -3.03 1.16 -6.40
N ALA A 103 -2.52 0.73 -5.25
CA ALA A 103 -2.63 -0.67 -4.84
C ALA A 103 -4.01 -0.93 -4.23
N VAL A 104 -4.56 -2.10 -4.54
CA VAL A 104 -5.91 -2.51 -4.12
C VAL A 104 -5.80 -3.44 -2.93
N ALA A 105 -6.58 -3.19 -1.88
CA ALA A 105 -6.59 -4.00 -0.67
C ALA A 105 -7.99 -4.13 -0.08
N ASP A 106 -8.15 -5.14 0.79
CA ASP A 106 -9.33 -5.30 1.65
C ASP A 106 -9.11 -4.74 3.04
N GLY A 107 -7.86 -4.77 3.49
CA GLY A 107 -7.41 -4.29 4.78
C GLY A 107 -5.90 -4.44 4.89
N PHE A 108 -5.33 -3.98 5.98
CA PHE A 108 -3.89 -4.06 6.21
C PHE A 108 -3.59 -4.39 7.66
N TYR A 109 -2.36 -4.83 7.92
CA TYR A 109 -1.91 -5.14 9.26
C TYR A 109 -0.90 -4.11 9.73
N GLU A 110 -1.02 -3.74 11.01
CA GLU A 110 -0.01 -3.03 11.77
C GLU A 110 0.17 -3.64 13.16
N TRP A 111 1.32 -3.41 13.75
CA TRP A 111 1.70 -4.05 15.01
C TRP A 111 1.82 -3.01 16.12
N LYS A 112 0.98 -3.16 17.12
CA LYS A 112 1.16 -2.45 18.38
C LYS A 112 2.40 -2.98 19.07
N ARG A 113 3.27 -2.06 19.47
CA ARG A 113 4.51 -2.40 20.18
C ARG A 113 4.37 -1.96 21.64
N GLU A 114 4.40 -2.91 22.53
CA GLU A 114 4.42 -2.69 23.96
C GLU A 114 5.63 -3.43 24.54
N GLU A 115 6.61 -2.68 25.04
CA GLU A 115 7.87 -3.20 25.57
C GLU A 115 8.55 -4.22 24.64
N LYS A 116 8.39 -5.53 24.90
CA LYS A 116 8.99 -6.64 24.13
C LYS A 116 7.99 -7.34 23.20
N GLU A 117 6.71 -7.02 23.31
CA GLU A 117 5.66 -7.66 22.53
C GLU A 117 5.28 -6.86 21.28
N LYS A 118 4.85 -7.59 20.25
CA LYS A 118 4.30 -7.05 19.02
C LYS A 118 2.98 -7.76 18.76
N THR A 119 1.89 -7.02 18.90
CA THR A 119 0.53 -7.53 18.73
C THR A 119 -0.03 -7.06 17.39
N PRO A 120 -0.35 -7.97 16.45
CA PRO A 120 -0.87 -7.61 15.15
C PRO A 120 -2.33 -7.19 15.23
N HIS A 121 -2.65 -6.11 14.53
CA HIS A 121 -4.01 -5.61 14.37
C HIS A 121 -4.35 -5.53 12.88
N TYR A 122 -5.56 -5.92 12.53
CA TYR A 122 -6.09 -5.85 11.18
C TYR A 122 -7.02 -4.65 11.04
N PHE A 123 -6.70 -3.77 10.11
CA PHE A 123 -7.43 -2.54 9.82
C PHE A 123 -8.27 -2.72 8.57
N ILE A 124 -9.53 -2.31 8.64
CA ILE A 124 -10.48 -2.27 7.52
C ILE A 124 -11.21 -0.92 7.51
N ARG A 125 -11.83 -0.59 6.40
CA ARG A 125 -12.75 0.56 6.36
C ARG A 125 -14.03 0.23 7.11
N GLU A 126 -14.54 1.20 7.86
CA GLU A 126 -15.81 1.09 8.57
C GLU A 126 -16.99 0.82 7.62
N ASP A 127 -16.96 1.42 6.42
CA ASP A 127 -17.98 1.24 5.38
C ASP A 127 -17.80 -0.06 4.56
N THR A 128 -16.89 -0.93 4.95
CA THR A 128 -16.55 -2.22 4.31
C THR A 128 -16.12 -2.14 2.83
N ASN A 129 -15.94 -0.94 2.28
CA ASN A 129 -15.43 -0.75 0.94
C ASN A 129 -13.93 -1.14 0.83
N PRO A 130 -13.43 -1.47 -0.36
CA PRO A 130 -12.00 -1.71 -0.56
C PRO A 130 -11.14 -0.52 -0.14
N ILE A 131 -9.93 -0.82 0.30
CA ILE A 131 -8.89 0.16 0.57
C ILE A 131 -8.06 0.35 -0.70
N TYR A 132 -7.77 1.60 -1.01
CA TYR A 132 -6.94 1.99 -2.14
C TYR A 132 -5.72 2.75 -1.62
N PHE A 133 -4.54 2.13 -1.69
CA PHE A 133 -3.31 2.78 -1.25
C PHE A 133 -2.69 3.58 -2.39
N ALA A 134 -2.40 4.85 -2.14
CA ALA A 134 -1.57 5.62 -3.06
C ALA A 134 -0.16 5.04 -3.13
N GLY A 135 0.35 4.89 -4.33
CA GLY A 135 1.69 4.37 -4.61
C GLY A 135 2.34 5.09 -5.79
N ILE A 136 3.62 4.86 -5.93
CA ILE A 136 4.43 5.28 -7.08
C ILE A 136 5.16 4.07 -7.63
N PHE A 137 5.47 4.08 -8.92
CA PHE A 137 6.11 2.94 -9.59
C PHE A 137 7.25 3.36 -10.49
N GLU A 138 8.15 2.44 -10.76
CA GLU A 138 9.16 2.53 -11.81
C GLU A 138 9.31 1.15 -12.44
N ASN A 139 9.22 1.08 -13.77
CA ASN A 139 9.16 -0.18 -14.51
C ASN A 139 7.99 -1.07 -14.01
N ASP A 140 8.30 -2.28 -13.57
CA ASP A 140 7.38 -3.28 -13.02
C ASP A 140 7.40 -3.38 -11.49
N GLN A 141 7.91 -2.34 -10.82
CA GLN A 141 8.04 -2.26 -9.37
C GLN A 141 7.29 -1.06 -8.80
N PHE A 142 6.74 -1.20 -7.59
CA PHE A 142 6.06 -0.11 -6.91
C PHE A 142 6.43 -0.03 -5.43
N CYS A 143 6.19 1.13 -4.84
CA CYS A 143 6.17 1.30 -3.38
C CYS A 143 4.93 2.07 -2.95
N LEU A 144 4.50 1.83 -1.71
CA LEU A 144 3.36 2.53 -1.11
C LEU A 144 3.80 3.89 -0.57
N ILE A 145 2.91 4.86 -0.65
CA ILE A 145 3.12 6.14 0.04
C ILE A 145 2.59 6.02 1.46
N THR A 146 3.34 6.53 2.42
CA THR A 146 2.97 6.55 3.84
C THR A 146 2.99 7.97 4.38
N GLU A 147 2.20 8.21 5.42
CA GLU A 147 2.12 9.48 6.14
C GLU A 147 2.12 9.25 7.66
N GLU A 148 2.18 10.30 8.46
CA GLU A 148 1.94 10.21 9.90
C GLU A 148 0.55 9.66 10.16
N ALA A 149 0.46 8.72 11.13
CA ALA A 149 -0.80 8.11 11.48
C ALA A 149 -1.75 9.13 12.09
N LYS A 150 -3.04 8.98 11.79
CA LYS A 150 -4.12 9.84 12.27
C LYS A 150 -5.11 9.02 13.10
N GLU A 151 -5.82 9.72 13.97
CA GLU A 151 -6.91 9.14 14.78
C GLU A 151 -6.51 7.82 15.46
N ASN A 152 -7.37 6.82 15.36
CA ASN A 152 -7.22 5.51 16.00
C ASN A 152 -6.02 4.68 15.51
N ILE A 153 -5.51 4.95 14.30
CA ILE A 153 -4.31 4.23 13.82
C ILE A 153 -3.09 4.61 14.68
N ASN A 154 -3.02 5.86 15.12
CA ASN A 154 -1.92 6.34 15.96
C ASN A 154 -1.82 5.61 17.32
N GLU A 155 -2.89 4.98 17.77
CA GLU A 155 -2.90 4.14 18.99
C GLU A 155 -2.09 2.84 18.78
N ILE A 156 -1.95 2.37 17.54
CA ILE A 156 -1.28 1.13 17.19
C ILE A 156 0.11 1.39 16.61
N HIS A 157 0.21 2.36 15.68
CA HIS A 157 1.46 2.67 15.00
C HIS A 157 1.50 4.14 14.58
N HIS A 158 2.66 4.79 14.69
CA HIS A 158 2.86 6.22 14.37
C HIS A 158 2.84 6.55 12.85
N ARG A 159 2.74 5.54 12.00
CA ARG A 159 2.66 5.69 10.53
C ARG A 159 1.49 4.91 9.99
N GLN A 160 0.92 5.39 8.88
CA GLN A 160 -0.13 4.72 8.12
C GLN A 160 0.14 4.80 6.62
N PRO A 161 -0.42 3.88 5.79
CA PRO A 161 -0.44 4.05 4.34
C PRO A 161 -1.35 5.22 3.96
N VAL A 162 -1.00 5.90 2.87
CA VAL A 162 -1.85 6.94 2.29
C VAL A 162 -3.05 6.27 1.61
N ILE A 163 -4.24 6.42 2.19
CA ILE A 163 -5.48 5.80 1.72
C ILE A 163 -6.29 6.81 0.89
N LEU A 164 -6.80 6.36 -0.24
CA LEU A 164 -7.69 7.08 -1.13
C LEU A 164 -9.12 6.56 -1.01
N ASN A 165 -10.11 7.46 -1.14
CA ASN A 165 -11.46 7.04 -1.47
C ASN A 165 -11.54 6.66 -2.95
N GLN A 166 -12.52 5.85 -3.31
CA GLN A 166 -12.70 5.43 -4.71
C GLN A 166 -12.85 6.62 -5.67
N ALA A 167 -13.54 7.68 -5.25
CA ALA A 167 -13.72 8.90 -6.03
C ALA A 167 -12.41 9.66 -6.30
N ASP A 168 -11.40 9.49 -5.44
CA ASP A 168 -10.12 10.20 -5.51
C ASP A 168 -9.13 9.56 -6.49
N ILE A 169 -9.37 8.31 -6.89
CA ILE A 169 -8.41 7.51 -7.70
C ILE A 169 -8.08 8.21 -9.02
N ASN A 170 -9.10 8.66 -9.76
CA ASN A 170 -8.88 9.33 -11.04
C ASN A 170 -8.15 10.66 -10.89
N CYS A 171 -8.43 11.41 -9.83
CA CYS A 171 -7.71 12.66 -9.52
C CYS A 171 -6.25 12.38 -9.18
N TYR A 172 -5.99 11.38 -8.34
CA TYR A 172 -4.62 11.00 -8.00
C TYR A 172 -3.83 10.51 -9.22
N LEU A 173 -4.43 9.71 -10.10
CA LEU A 173 -3.79 9.21 -11.31
C LEU A 173 -3.69 10.26 -12.44
N ASN A 174 -4.33 11.42 -12.31
CA ASN A 174 -4.21 12.51 -13.28
C ASN A 174 -2.89 13.26 -13.08
N LEU A 175 -1.95 13.07 -14.01
CA LEU A 175 -0.59 13.61 -13.93
C LEU A 175 -0.51 15.14 -14.14
N GLU A 176 -1.59 15.79 -14.59
CA GLU A 176 -1.68 17.26 -14.66
C GLU A 176 -1.81 17.89 -13.27
N LEU A 177 -2.30 17.12 -12.29
CA LEU A 177 -2.40 17.56 -10.91
C LEU A 177 -1.11 17.27 -10.13
N LYS A 178 -0.76 18.12 -9.18
CA LYS A 178 0.35 17.89 -8.27
C LYS A 178 -0.05 16.80 -7.25
N GLY A 179 0.40 15.56 -7.45
CA GLY A 179 -0.02 14.40 -6.66
C GLY A 179 0.22 14.53 -5.16
N SER A 180 1.37 15.04 -4.74
CA SER A 180 1.68 15.24 -3.32
C SER A 180 0.76 16.27 -2.64
N ALA A 181 0.41 17.38 -3.32
CA ALA A 181 -0.53 18.37 -2.80
C ALA A 181 -1.93 17.75 -2.65
N PHE A 182 -2.42 17.05 -3.68
CA PHE A 182 -3.69 16.34 -3.64
C PHE A 182 -3.78 15.38 -2.46
N LEU A 183 -2.72 14.57 -2.23
CA LEU A 183 -2.69 13.62 -1.12
C LEU A 183 -2.74 14.28 0.26
N LYS A 184 -2.18 15.47 0.42
CA LYS A 184 -2.20 16.22 1.69
C LYS A 184 -3.58 16.78 2.04
N GLU A 185 -4.40 17.09 1.04
CA GLU A 185 -5.71 17.74 1.19
C GLU A 185 -6.90 16.75 1.16
N ARG A 186 -6.66 15.49 0.80
CA ARG A 186 -7.72 14.49 0.65
C ARG A 186 -8.43 14.17 1.97
N LYS A 187 -9.68 13.75 1.90
CA LYS A 187 -10.40 13.16 3.03
C LYS A 187 -9.96 11.71 3.24
N ILE A 188 -9.68 11.36 4.48
CA ILE A 188 -9.32 10.00 4.86
C ILE A 188 -10.58 9.24 5.25
N PRO A 189 -10.80 8.00 4.77
CA PRO A 189 -11.94 7.20 5.20
C PRO A 189 -11.75 6.74 6.65
N ASN A 190 -12.86 6.58 7.38
CA ASN A 190 -12.84 6.01 8.72
C ASN A 190 -12.38 4.56 8.67
N LEU A 191 -11.48 4.21 9.58
CA LEU A 191 -10.98 2.86 9.75
C LEU A 191 -11.38 2.32 11.13
N ILE A 192 -11.65 1.02 11.15
CA ILE A 192 -11.80 0.24 12.38
C ILE A 192 -10.75 -0.85 12.39
N PHE A 193 -10.42 -1.37 13.56
CA PHE A 193 -9.43 -2.43 13.70
C PHE A 193 -9.78 -3.40 14.81
N HIS A 194 -9.16 -4.57 14.75
CA HIS A 194 -9.20 -5.57 15.80
C HIS A 194 -7.89 -6.36 15.84
N GLU A 195 -7.60 -6.93 17.00
CA GLU A 195 -6.47 -7.83 17.17
C GLU A 195 -6.67 -9.13 16.41
N VAL A 196 -5.58 -9.67 15.83
CA VAL A 196 -5.58 -10.92 15.08
C VAL A 196 -4.46 -11.85 15.56
N SER A 197 -4.52 -13.12 15.14
CA SER A 197 -3.51 -14.12 15.50
C SER A 197 -2.09 -13.70 15.08
N LYS A 198 -1.12 -14.00 15.93
CA LYS A 198 0.32 -13.88 15.62
C LYS A 198 0.78 -14.74 14.44
N ASP A 199 -0.08 -15.62 13.91
CA ASP A 199 0.20 -16.43 12.71
C ASP A 199 0.45 -15.58 11.47
N VAL A 200 -0.09 -14.34 11.42
CA VAL A 200 0.21 -13.37 10.37
C VAL A 200 1.69 -13.00 10.28
N ASN A 201 2.45 -13.17 11.36
CA ASN A 201 3.89 -12.87 11.37
C ASN A 201 4.69 -13.76 10.40
N LYS A 202 4.21 -14.97 10.15
CA LYS A 202 4.84 -15.91 9.20
C LYS A 202 4.35 -15.61 7.78
N PRO A 203 5.21 -15.11 6.87
CA PRO A 203 4.82 -14.71 5.51
C PRO A 203 4.22 -15.83 4.66
N THR A 204 4.56 -17.08 4.97
CA THR A 204 4.05 -18.26 4.25
C THR A 204 2.62 -18.64 4.65
N ASN A 205 2.09 -18.12 5.76
CA ASN A 205 0.70 -18.33 6.12
C ASN A 205 -0.20 -17.47 5.23
N ASN A 206 -1.19 -18.09 4.61
CA ASN A 206 -2.14 -17.42 3.73
C ASN A 206 -3.51 -18.08 3.84
N SER A 207 -4.26 -17.71 4.86
CA SER A 207 -5.61 -18.25 5.10
C SER A 207 -6.56 -17.18 5.64
N ALA A 208 -7.86 -17.40 5.47
CA ALA A 208 -8.90 -16.52 5.98
C ALA A 208 -8.89 -16.37 7.52
N SER A 209 -8.29 -17.30 8.25
CA SER A 209 -8.15 -17.21 9.70
C SER A 209 -7.29 -16.03 10.16
N LEU A 210 -6.39 -15.54 9.30
CA LEU A 210 -5.48 -14.43 9.63
C LEU A 210 -6.19 -13.09 9.85
N ILE A 211 -7.41 -12.93 9.35
CA ILE A 211 -8.22 -11.71 9.50
C ILE A 211 -9.30 -11.84 10.58
N GLN A 212 -9.36 -12.95 11.27
CA GLN A 212 -10.36 -13.18 12.32
C GLN A 212 -9.90 -12.52 13.62
N LYS A 213 -10.87 -11.92 14.33
CA LYS A 213 -10.64 -11.35 15.66
C LYS A 213 -10.30 -12.48 16.64
N VAL A 214 -9.27 -12.28 17.45
CA VAL A 214 -8.89 -13.14 18.58
C VAL A 214 -9.55 -12.69 19.87
#